data_a2923432762303d4a5a593484d1c98b9
#
_entry.id   a2923432762303d4a5a593484d1c98b9
#
_cell.length_a   1.000
_cell.length_b   1.000
_cell.length_c   1.000
_cell.angle_alpha   90.00
_cell.angle_beta   90.00
_cell.angle_gamma   90.00
#
_symmetry.space_group_name_H-M   'P 1'
#
loop_
_entity.id
_entity.type
_entity.pdbx_description
1 polymer ?
#
loop_
_entity_poly.entity_id
_entity_poly.type
_entity_poly.pdbx_seq_one_letter_code
_entity_poly.pdbx_strand_id
1 'polypeptide(L)'
;EILVHPEDNWEALCPVGADNKRNLCAHDESGNGDIDKVLDECDIVIDRTYHTKACQQSMMETFRTFCTIDTYGRLHVVSSTQIVFHCRRIISHALGISPSKIRVTKPRIGGGFGAKQTSVSEIYPAFVTWKTKKPSKIIFSREETQSASSPRHEMQMHVRLGATKDGIVKGIDLYTLSNTGAYGEHGPTTVGLSGHKSIPLYGKAEAFRF
;
A
#
# COMPACT_ATOMS: atom_id res chain seq x y z
N GLU A 1 -11.67 -17.78 12.22
CA GLU A 1 -10.65 -16.94 11.58
C GLU A 1 -9.31 -17.13 12.29
N ILE A 2 -8.22 -17.27 11.55
CA ILE A 2 -6.88 -17.47 12.11
C ILE A 2 -6.24 -16.10 12.31
N LEU A 3 -5.82 -15.78 13.53
CA LEU A 3 -5.07 -14.58 13.83
C LEU A 3 -3.62 -14.73 13.34
N VAL A 4 -3.14 -13.76 12.57
CA VAL A 4 -1.78 -13.77 12.02
C VAL A 4 -0.74 -13.41 13.09
N HIS A 5 -1.10 -12.52 14.01
CA HIS A 5 -0.26 -12.05 15.12
C HIS A 5 -1.02 -12.17 16.43
N PRO A 6 -1.16 -13.38 17.01
CA PRO A 6 -2.01 -13.59 18.19
C PRO A 6 -1.41 -13.11 19.51
N GLU A 7 -0.11 -12.89 19.57
CA GLU A 7 0.64 -12.71 20.83
C GLU A 7 1.27 -11.31 20.98
N ASP A 8 0.87 -10.35 20.19
CA ASP A 8 1.61 -9.12 20.06
C ASP A 8 1.27 -8.05 21.09
N ASN A 9 2.15 -7.08 21.17
CA ASN A 9 1.95 -5.84 21.88
C ASN A 9 0.87 -5.01 21.18
N TRP A 10 -0.37 -5.24 21.55
CA TRP A 10 -1.57 -4.63 20.97
C TRP A 10 -1.56 -3.10 21.03
N GLU A 11 -0.94 -2.53 22.07
CA GLU A 11 -0.87 -1.08 22.28
C GLU A 11 -0.07 -0.38 21.18
N ALA A 12 0.95 -1.03 20.63
CA ALA A 12 1.78 -0.45 19.58
C ALA A 12 1.03 -0.23 18.24
N LEU A 13 -0.09 -0.93 18.04
CA LEU A 13 -0.89 -0.90 16.81
C LEU A 13 -2.14 -0.03 16.91
N CYS A 14 -2.53 0.36 18.12
CA CYS A 14 -3.73 1.17 18.36
C CYS A 14 -3.78 2.54 17.66
N PRO A 15 -2.65 3.27 17.41
CA PRO A 15 -2.72 4.60 16.81
C PRO A 15 -3.39 4.68 15.44
N VAL A 16 -3.50 3.56 14.74
CA VAL A 16 -4.14 3.51 13.41
C VAL A 16 -5.49 2.78 13.43
N GLY A 17 -6.09 2.61 14.60
CA GLY A 17 -7.37 1.89 14.75
C GLY A 17 -7.23 0.38 14.55
N ALA A 18 -6.05 -0.19 14.84
CA ALA A 18 -5.82 -1.61 14.72
C ALA A 18 -6.53 -2.40 15.83
N ASP A 19 -7.00 -3.59 15.48
CA ASP A 19 -7.53 -4.59 16.41
C ASP A 19 -7.10 -5.98 15.97
N ASN A 20 -5.99 -6.44 16.49
CA ASN A 20 -5.39 -7.71 16.10
C ASN A 20 -6.27 -8.93 16.45
N LYS A 21 -7.12 -8.82 17.48
CA LYS A 21 -8.08 -9.89 17.82
C LYS A 21 -9.12 -10.11 16.72
N ARG A 22 -9.34 -9.08 15.92
CA ARG A 22 -10.24 -9.11 14.76
C ARG A 22 -9.49 -9.19 13.43
N ASN A 23 -8.17 -9.41 13.42
CA ASN A 23 -7.31 -9.30 12.26
C ASN A 23 -7.42 -7.94 11.53
N LEU A 24 -7.74 -6.88 12.27
CA LEU A 24 -7.90 -5.54 11.74
C LEU A 24 -6.60 -4.76 11.92
N CYS A 25 -5.92 -4.46 10.81
CA CYS A 25 -4.64 -3.72 10.87
C CYS A 25 -4.82 -2.20 10.98
N ALA A 26 -5.95 -1.67 10.56
CA ALA A 26 -6.31 -0.25 10.71
C ALA A 26 -7.80 -0.02 10.47
N HIS A 27 -8.34 1.03 11.07
CA HIS A 27 -9.68 1.55 10.81
C HIS A 27 -9.61 3.07 10.78
N ASP A 28 -10.29 3.66 9.83
CA ASP A 28 -10.43 5.11 9.68
C ASP A 28 -11.85 5.44 9.24
N GLU A 29 -12.38 6.54 9.73
CA GLU A 29 -13.72 7.01 9.41
C GLU A 29 -13.70 8.53 9.26
N SER A 30 -14.35 9.01 8.22
CA SER A 30 -14.54 10.44 7.98
C SER A 30 -15.89 10.71 7.36
N GLY A 31 -16.45 11.87 7.63
CA GLY A 31 -17.77 12.24 7.09
C GLY A 31 -18.08 13.72 7.27
N ASN A 32 -19.09 14.16 6.56
CA ASN A 32 -19.66 15.48 6.69
C ASN A 32 -21.15 15.43 6.33
N GLY A 33 -21.97 16.15 7.08
CA GLY A 33 -23.41 16.19 6.89
C GLY A 33 -24.14 14.92 7.33
N ASP A 34 -25.45 14.90 7.16
CA ASP A 34 -26.31 13.76 7.43
C ASP A 34 -26.53 12.98 6.12
N ILE A 35 -25.71 11.97 5.92
CA ILE A 35 -25.71 11.19 4.67
C ILE A 35 -27.02 10.43 4.47
N ASP A 36 -27.58 9.87 5.52
CA ASP A 36 -28.80 9.08 5.40
C ASP A 36 -29.97 9.96 5.00
N LYS A 37 -30.11 11.15 5.60
CA LYS A 37 -31.12 12.14 5.22
C LYS A 37 -30.95 12.59 3.76
N VAL A 38 -29.72 12.91 3.34
CA VAL A 38 -29.47 13.37 1.96
C VAL A 38 -29.79 12.27 0.94
N LEU A 39 -29.49 11.01 1.25
CA LEU A 39 -29.83 9.88 0.38
C LEU A 39 -31.36 9.69 0.27
N ASP A 40 -32.12 9.85 1.37
CA ASP A 40 -33.57 9.74 1.37
C ASP A 40 -34.25 10.83 0.54
N GLU A 41 -33.62 12.00 0.42
CA GLU A 41 -34.13 13.15 -0.38
C GLU A 41 -33.71 13.09 -1.86
N CYS A 42 -32.88 12.11 -2.28
CA CYS A 42 -32.44 12.00 -3.66
C CYS A 42 -33.46 11.32 -4.57
N ASP A 43 -33.53 11.78 -5.81
CA ASP A 43 -34.37 11.16 -6.85
C ASP A 43 -33.90 9.78 -7.26
N ILE A 44 -32.58 9.57 -7.23
CA ILE A 44 -31.89 8.33 -7.64
C ILE A 44 -30.93 7.94 -6.54
N VAL A 45 -31.05 6.72 -6.05
CA VAL A 45 -30.10 6.14 -5.10
C VAL A 45 -29.56 4.81 -5.67
N ILE A 46 -28.26 4.73 -5.77
CA ILE A 46 -27.55 3.49 -6.08
C ILE A 46 -27.02 2.92 -4.78
N ASP A 47 -27.34 1.68 -4.50
CA ASP A 47 -26.85 0.92 -3.35
C ASP A 47 -26.30 -0.41 -3.87
N ARG A 48 -24.96 -0.56 -3.85
CA ARG A 48 -24.26 -1.72 -4.45
C ARG A 48 -23.02 -2.07 -3.70
N THR A 49 -22.74 -3.37 -3.66
CA THR A 49 -21.46 -3.92 -3.19
C THR A 49 -20.64 -4.42 -4.37
N TYR A 50 -19.38 -4.01 -4.40
CA TYR A 50 -18.41 -4.38 -5.43
C TYR A 50 -17.27 -5.16 -4.79
N HIS A 51 -16.69 -6.09 -5.56
CA HIS A 51 -15.55 -6.89 -5.15
C HIS A 51 -14.45 -6.79 -6.19
N THR A 52 -13.23 -6.56 -5.74
CA THR A 52 -12.02 -6.68 -6.56
C THR A 52 -11.15 -7.80 -6.05
N LYS A 53 -10.47 -8.49 -6.95
CA LYS A 53 -9.51 -9.54 -6.56
C LYS A 53 -8.13 -8.94 -6.30
N ALA A 54 -7.35 -9.61 -5.45
CA ALA A 54 -5.93 -9.35 -5.37
C ALA A 54 -5.28 -9.61 -6.73
N CYS A 55 -4.50 -8.67 -7.22
CA CYS A 55 -3.81 -8.85 -8.47
C CYS A 55 -2.43 -8.17 -8.48
N GLN A 56 -1.42 -8.87 -8.99
CA GLN A 56 -0.09 -8.32 -9.17
C GLN A 56 -0.10 -7.28 -10.30
N GLN A 57 0.65 -6.19 -10.14
CA GLN A 57 0.63 -5.02 -11.03
C GLN A 57 1.19 -5.27 -12.43
N SER A 58 1.86 -6.41 -12.65
CA SER A 58 2.36 -6.89 -13.94
C SER A 58 3.20 -5.86 -14.73
N MET A 59 3.99 -5.04 -14.00
CA MET A 59 4.89 -4.10 -14.64
C MET A 59 5.86 -4.83 -15.57
N MET A 60 6.21 -4.20 -16.69
CA MET A 60 7.05 -4.81 -17.71
C MET A 60 8.43 -5.20 -17.16
N GLU A 61 9.05 -4.33 -16.39
CA GLU A 61 10.29 -4.62 -15.69
C GLU A 61 10.03 -5.36 -14.38
N THR A 62 10.59 -6.56 -14.24
CA THR A 62 10.55 -7.36 -13.01
C THR A 62 11.37 -6.71 -11.89
N PHE A 63 11.26 -7.21 -10.67
CA PHE A 63 12.11 -6.74 -9.56
C PHE A 63 13.57 -7.07 -9.84
N ARG A 64 14.44 -6.09 -9.60
CA ARG A 64 15.88 -6.27 -9.74
C ARG A 64 16.67 -5.31 -8.86
N THR A 65 17.76 -5.82 -8.32
CA THR A 65 18.65 -5.05 -7.48
C THR A 65 20.09 -5.49 -7.69
N PHE A 66 20.99 -4.52 -7.77
CA PHE A 66 22.43 -4.71 -7.78
C PHE A 66 23.04 -3.99 -6.58
N CYS A 67 23.98 -4.62 -5.91
CA CYS A 67 24.69 -4.05 -4.77
C CYS A 67 26.21 -4.15 -4.94
N THR A 68 26.92 -3.13 -4.46
CA THR A 68 28.38 -3.09 -4.41
C THR A 68 28.83 -2.23 -3.22
N ILE A 69 30.10 -2.29 -2.85
CA ILE A 69 30.71 -1.32 -1.94
C ILE A 69 31.32 -0.19 -2.78
N ASP A 70 30.94 1.04 -2.48
CA ASP A 70 31.46 2.22 -3.18
C ASP A 70 32.87 2.61 -2.66
N THR A 71 33.51 3.56 -3.32
CA THR A 71 34.87 4.06 -2.99
C THR A 71 34.95 4.66 -1.58
N TYR A 72 33.83 5.00 -0.96
CA TYR A 72 33.76 5.51 0.41
C TYR A 72 33.45 4.41 1.45
N GLY A 73 33.46 3.14 1.03
CA GLY A 73 33.14 2.00 1.90
C GLY A 73 31.66 1.85 2.23
N ARG A 74 30.77 2.57 1.53
CA ARG A 74 29.33 2.47 1.73
C ARG A 74 28.73 1.36 0.87
N LEU A 75 27.68 0.74 1.39
CA LEU A 75 26.83 -0.15 0.61
C LEU A 75 26.04 0.67 -0.43
N HIS A 76 26.38 0.52 -1.69
CA HIS A 76 25.67 1.14 -2.80
C HIS A 76 24.68 0.15 -3.40
N VAL A 77 23.40 0.49 -3.32
CA VAL A 77 22.27 -0.30 -3.81
C VAL A 77 21.67 0.41 -5.01
N VAL A 78 21.69 -0.25 -6.16
CA VAL A 78 21.01 0.21 -7.38
C VAL A 78 19.79 -0.66 -7.56
N SER A 79 18.60 -0.08 -7.40
CA SER A 79 17.34 -0.83 -7.43
C SER A 79 16.28 -0.18 -8.32
N SER A 80 15.48 -1.04 -8.94
CA SER A 80 14.25 -0.68 -9.61
C SER A 80 13.15 -0.45 -8.56
N THR A 81 13.25 0.65 -7.82
CA THR A 81 12.34 1.00 -6.71
C THR A 81 11.64 2.35 -6.94
N GLN A 82 10.46 2.52 -6.36
CA GLN A 82 9.75 3.82 -6.29
C GLN A 82 10.18 4.64 -5.07
N ILE A 83 10.89 4.05 -4.08
CA ILE A 83 11.03 4.58 -2.71
C ILE A 83 12.46 4.52 -2.18
N VAL A 84 13.41 5.19 -2.81
CA VAL A 84 14.85 5.12 -2.46
C VAL A 84 15.15 5.36 -0.96
N PHE A 85 14.46 6.30 -0.32
CA PHE A 85 14.68 6.60 1.09
C PHE A 85 14.11 5.54 2.03
N HIS A 86 12.97 4.94 1.68
CA HIS A 86 12.39 3.81 2.43
C HIS A 86 13.27 2.57 2.28
N CYS A 87 13.73 2.24 1.07
CA CYS A 87 14.69 1.15 0.86
C CYS A 87 15.93 1.33 1.75
N ARG A 88 16.51 2.54 1.78
CA ARG A 88 17.66 2.83 2.65
C ARG A 88 17.36 2.56 4.12
N ARG A 89 16.19 2.99 4.62
CA ARG A 89 15.78 2.78 6.00
C ARG A 89 15.56 1.30 6.30
N ILE A 90 14.85 0.59 5.43
CA ILE A 90 14.56 -0.84 5.60
C ILE A 90 15.85 -1.66 5.60
N ILE A 91 16.77 -1.40 4.66
CA ILE A 91 18.09 -2.06 4.60
C ILE A 91 18.92 -1.74 5.84
N SER A 92 18.88 -0.50 6.32
CA SER A 92 19.55 -0.09 7.56
C SER A 92 19.09 -0.89 8.76
N HIS A 93 17.79 -1.04 8.93
CA HIS A 93 17.20 -1.83 10.02
C HIS A 93 17.53 -3.32 9.86
N ALA A 94 17.35 -3.87 8.68
CA ALA A 94 17.59 -5.29 8.41
C ALA A 94 19.05 -5.72 8.62
N LEU A 95 20.01 -4.85 8.31
CA LEU A 95 21.43 -5.13 8.47
C LEU A 95 22.03 -4.63 9.78
N GLY A 96 21.29 -3.85 10.57
CA GLY A 96 21.79 -3.23 11.80
C GLY A 96 22.93 -2.23 11.55
N ILE A 97 22.91 -1.51 10.43
CA ILE A 97 23.96 -0.53 10.06
C ILE A 97 23.38 0.87 9.90
N SER A 98 24.21 1.88 10.17
CA SER A 98 23.78 3.28 10.03
C SER A 98 23.30 3.59 8.60
N PRO A 99 22.20 4.34 8.42
CA PRO A 99 21.76 4.82 7.10
C PRO A 99 22.83 5.62 6.33
N SER A 100 23.77 6.27 7.03
CA SER A 100 24.89 7.00 6.43
C SER A 100 25.85 6.10 5.65
N LYS A 101 25.88 4.80 5.99
CA LYS A 101 26.68 3.77 5.30
C LYS A 101 25.95 3.15 4.11
N ILE A 102 24.77 3.63 3.76
CA ILE A 102 23.95 3.09 2.66
C ILE A 102 23.62 4.21 1.68
N ARG A 103 23.92 3.97 0.40
CA ARG A 103 23.48 4.79 -0.71
C ARG A 103 22.53 3.99 -1.59
N VAL A 104 21.30 4.45 -1.78
CA VAL A 104 20.34 3.85 -2.72
C VAL A 104 20.20 4.74 -3.94
N THR A 105 20.36 4.17 -5.11
CA THR A 105 20.18 4.85 -6.40
C THR A 105 19.06 4.18 -7.19
N LYS A 106 18.15 5.01 -7.69
CA LYS A 106 17.09 4.59 -8.60
C LYS A 106 17.47 4.99 -10.03
N PRO A 107 17.74 4.03 -10.94
CA PRO A 107 17.82 4.31 -12.37
C PRO A 107 16.41 4.56 -12.94
N ARG A 108 16.29 4.70 -14.25
CA ARG A 108 14.97 4.61 -14.90
C ARG A 108 14.38 3.23 -14.64
N ILE A 109 13.08 3.20 -14.33
CA ILE A 109 12.36 1.95 -14.02
C ILE A 109 11.29 1.70 -15.08
N GLY A 110 11.11 0.40 -15.41
CA GLY A 110 10.14 -0.06 -16.40
C GLY A 110 8.75 -0.34 -15.81
N GLY A 111 8.24 0.61 -15.03
CA GLY A 111 6.96 0.51 -14.34
C GLY A 111 7.09 0.05 -12.88
N GLY A 112 6.11 0.44 -12.08
CA GLY A 112 6.00 0.05 -10.66
C GLY A 112 4.55 -0.06 -10.23
N PHE A 113 3.72 0.94 -10.54
CA PHE A 113 2.27 0.96 -10.29
C PHE A 113 1.91 0.63 -8.82
N GLY A 114 2.78 1.00 -7.88
CA GLY A 114 2.65 0.68 -6.46
C GLY A 114 3.38 -0.59 -6.00
N ALA A 115 3.68 -1.56 -6.88
CA ALA A 115 4.37 -2.78 -6.49
C ALA A 115 5.80 -2.55 -5.95
N LYS A 116 6.47 -1.49 -6.40
CA LYS A 116 7.84 -1.14 -6.01
C LYS A 116 7.87 -0.06 -4.92
N GLN A 117 6.83 0.03 -4.10
CA GLN A 117 6.74 0.92 -2.93
C GLN A 117 7.07 0.23 -1.61
N THR A 118 7.49 -1.02 -1.66
CA THR A 118 8.12 -1.74 -0.55
C THR A 118 9.45 -2.32 -0.99
N SER A 119 10.27 -2.76 -0.04
CA SER A 119 11.52 -3.47 -0.36
C SER A 119 11.21 -4.94 -0.59
N VAL A 120 11.35 -5.41 -1.81
CA VAL A 120 11.08 -6.80 -2.20
C VAL A 120 12.39 -7.55 -2.46
N SER A 121 13.22 -7.06 -3.39
CA SER A 121 14.46 -7.72 -3.82
C SER A 121 15.72 -7.14 -3.20
N GLU A 122 15.65 -5.98 -2.53
CA GLU A 122 16.82 -5.18 -2.15
C GLU A 122 17.64 -5.80 -1.01
N ILE A 123 16.97 -6.39 -0.03
CA ILE A 123 17.61 -6.85 1.20
C ILE A 123 18.60 -8.01 0.93
N TYR A 124 18.24 -8.91 0.01
CA TYR A 124 19.05 -10.11 -0.28
C TYR A 124 20.45 -9.77 -0.81
N PRO A 125 20.61 -9.06 -1.93
CA PRO A 125 21.94 -8.69 -2.41
C PRO A 125 22.64 -7.69 -1.49
N ALA A 126 21.88 -6.83 -0.79
CA ALA A 126 22.46 -5.92 0.20
C ALA A 126 23.15 -6.69 1.33
N PHE A 127 22.51 -7.73 1.87
CA PHE A 127 23.10 -8.60 2.89
C PHE A 127 24.35 -9.31 2.37
N VAL A 128 24.29 -9.94 1.20
CA VAL A 128 25.42 -10.65 0.59
C VAL A 128 26.60 -9.70 0.38
N THR A 129 26.37 -8.55 -0.25
CA THR A 129 27.44 -7.57 -0.50
C THR A 129 28.02 -7.01 0.79
N TRP A 130 27.17 -6.70 1.79
CA TRP A 130 27.67 -6.16 3.05
C TRP A 130 28.56 -7.17 3.82
N LYS A 131 28.19 -8.45 3.81
CA LYS A 131 28.97 -9.51 4.46
C LYS A 131 30.22 -9.90 3.71
N THR A 132 30.14 -10.08 2.41
CA THR A 132 31.26 -10.59 1.59
C THR A 132 32.17 -9.50 1.03
N LYS A 133 31.73 -8.25 1.02
CA LYS A 133 32.35 -7.10 0.34
C LYS A 133 32.47 -7.28 -1.19
N LYS A 134 31.79 -8.27 -1.76
CA LYS A 134 31.77 -8.54 -3.21
C LYS A 134 30.45 -8.01 -3.80
N PRO A 135 30.47 -7.56 -5.07
CA PRO A 135 29.25 -7.21 -5.76
C PRO A 135 28.27 -8.39 -5.85
N SER A 136 26.98 -8.10 -5.73
CA SER A 136 25.93 -9.09 -5.91
C SER A 136 24.72 -8.48 -6.61
N LYS A 137 23.92 -9.32 -7.25
CA LYS A 137 22.66 -8.91 -7.87
C LYS A 137 21.60 -9.98 -7.76
N ILE A 138 20.34 -9.54 -7.80
CA ILE A 138 19.20 -10.41 -7.95
C ILE A 138 18.31 -9.85 -9.07
N ILE A 139 17.72 -10.71 -9.87
CA ILE A 139 16.75 -10.38 -10.90
C ILE A 139 15.66 -11.42 -10.81
N PHE A 140 14.45 -10.98 -10.46
CA PHE A 140 13.28 -11.87 -10.43
C PHE A 140 12.83 -12.23 -11.84
N SER A 141 12.48 -13.48 -12.04
CA SER A 141 11.69 -13.90 -13.21
C SER A 141 10.28 -13.27 -13.16
N ARG A 142 9.52 -13.45 -14.22
CA ARG A 142 8.11 -13.03 -14.23
C ARG A 142 7.30 -13.79 -13.18
N GLU A 143 7.53 -15.08 -13.08
CA GLU A 143 6.87 -15.95 -12.11
C GLU A 143 7.21 -15.55 -10.67
N GLU A 144 8.47 -15.33 -10.36
CA GLU A 144 8.92 -14.84 -9.05
C GLU A 144 8.33 -13.46 -8.74
N THR A 145 8.26 -12.56 -9.72
CA THR A 145 7.64 -11.25 -9.55
C THR A 145 6.16 -11.36 -9.18
N GLN A 146 5.44 -12.32 -9.74
CA GLN A 146 4.01 -12.51 -9.48
C GLN A 146 3.74 -13.23 -8.17
N SER A 147 4.60 -14.17 -7.77
CA SER A 147 4.39 -15.00 -6.57
C SER A 147 5.05 -14.46 -5.31
N ALA A 148 6.15 -13.72 -5.43
CA ALA A 148 6.98 -13.27 -4.30
C ALA A 148 6.95 -11.74 -4.08
N SER A 149 5.88 -11.07 -4.49
CA SER A 149 5.71 -9.63 -4.29
C SER A 149 4.32 -9.28 -3.77
N SER A 150 4.18 -8.06 -3.25
CA SER A 150 2.91 -7.56 -2.74
C SER A 150 1.97 -7.21 -3.89
N PRO A 151 0.78 -7.85 -3.99
CA PRO A 151 -0.21 -7.53 -5.00
C PRO A 151 -0.99 -6.25 -4.63
N ARG A 152 -1.85 -5.80 -5.53
CA ARG A 152 -2.98 -4.94 -5.18
C ARG A 152 -3.89 -5.70 -4.24
N HIS A 153 -4.40 -5.01 -3.23
CA HIS A 153 -5.25 -5.63 -2.23
C HIS A 153 -6.60 -6.04 -2.82
N GLU A 154 -7.08 -7.19 -2.40
CA GLU A 154 -8.48 -7.56 -2.57
C GLU A 154 -9.35 -6.61 -1.75
N MET A 155 -10.46 -6.11 -2.33
CA MET A 155 -11.34 -5.17 -1.64
C MET A 155 -12.81 -5.55 -1.84
N GLN A 156 -13.58 -5.32 -0.79
CA GLN A 156 -15.03 -5.24 -0.82
C GLN A 156 -15.43 -3.80 -0.57
N MET A 157 -16.20 -3.22 -1.47
CA MET A 157 -16.65 -1.83 -1.39
C MET A 157 -18.17 -1.78 -1.43
N HIS A 158 -18.78 -1.23 -0.39
CA HIS A 158 -20.20 -0.91 -0.37
C HIS A 158 -20.37 0.57 -0.67
N VAL A 159 -21.10 0.87 -1.73
CA VAL A 159 -21.29 2.23 -2.23
C VAL A 159 -22.78 2.54 -2.21
N ARG A 160 -23.17 3.60 -1.47
CA ARG A 160 -24.48 4.24 -1.59
C ARG A 160 -24.25 5.62 -2.18
N LEU A 161 -24.88 5.92 -3.30
CA LEU A 161 -24.69 7.17 -4.01
C LEU A 161 -26.05 7.74 -4.38
N GLY A 162 -26.30 8.96 -3.91
CA GLY A 162 -27.54 9.69 -4.18
C GLY A 162 -27.34 10.81 -5.18
N ALA A 163 -28.25 10.94 -6.14
CA ALA A 163 -28.23 11.98 -7.16
C ALA A 163 -29.62 12.53 -7.46
N THR A 164 -29.63 13.74 -8.06
CA THR A 164 -30.85 14.32 -8.67
C THR A 164 -31.12 13.67 -10.02
N LYS A 165 -32.32 13.90 -10.57
CA LYS A 165 -32.69 13.48 -11.93
C LYS A 165 -31.76 14.02 -13.02
N ASP A 166 -31.18 15.19 -12.78
CA ASP A 166 -30.19 15.80 -13.70
C ASP A 166 -28.79 15.25 -13.54
N GLY A 167 -28.60 14.22 -12.72
CA GLY A 167 -27.32 13.54 -12.52
C GLY A 167 -26.34 14.26 -11.59
N ILE A 168 -26.81 15.22 -10.79
CA ILE A 168 -25.97 15.90 -9.81
C ILE A 168 -25.86 15.00 -8.55
N VAL A 169 -24.65 14.55 -8.23
CA VAL A 169 -24.39 13.76 -7.02
C VAL A 169 -24.54 14.64 -5.77
N LYS A 170 -25.36 14.21 -4.85
CA LYS A 170 -25.68 14.90 -3.60
C LYS A 170 -25.07 14.23 -2.37
N GLY A 171 -25.06 12.91 -2.33
CA GLY A 171 -24.57 12.14 -1.20
C GLY A 171 -23.72 10.96 -1.63
N ILE A 172 -22.67 10.68 -0.86
CA ILE A 172 -21.78 9.53 -1.09
C ILE A 172 -21.49 8.86 0.25
N ASP A 173 -21.88 7.59 0.36
CA ASP A 173 -21.53 6.71 1.48
C ASP A 173 -20.68 5.57 0.93
N LEU A 174 -19.42 5.53 1.30
CA LEU A 174 -18.45 4.57 0.80
C LEU A 174 -17.82 3.82 1.98
N TYR A 175 -18.14 2.54 2.09
CA TYR A 175 -17.44 1.64 3.00
C TYR A 175 -16.47 0.76 2.20
N THR A 176 -15.21 0.68 2.64
CA THR A 176 -14.19 -0.13 1.98
C THR A 176 -13.51 -1.06 2.98
N LEU A 177 -13.62 -2.35 2.75
CA LEU A 177 -12.89 -3.38 3.47
C LEU A 177 -11.78 -3.94 2.56
N SER A 178 -10.54 -3.89 3.01
CA SER A 178 -9.36 -4.32 2.24
C SER A 178 -8.63 -5.45 2.93
N ASN A 179 -8.29 -6.48 2.16
CA ASN A 179 -7.41 -7.55 2.62
C ASN A 179 -5.95 -7.19 2.29
N THR A 180 -5.21 -6.75 3.30
CA THR A 180 -3.82 -6.30 3.14
C THR A 180 -2.81 -7.44 3.26
N GLY A 181 -3.25 -8.67 3.53
CA GLY A 181 -2.38 -9.79 3.86
C GLY A 181 -1.73 -9.64 5.24
N ALA A 182 -0.79 -10.54 5.54
CA ALA A 182 -0.23 -10.71 6.88
C ALA A 182 0.56 -9.50 7.41
N TYR A 183 1.11 -8.65 6.54
CA TYR A 183 2.05 -7.60 6.93
C TYR A 183 1.54 -6.17 6.68
N GLY A 184 0.29 -6.01 6.33
CA GLY A 184 -0.37 -4.71 6.19
C GLY A 184 0.02 -3.86 4.97
N GLU A 185 1.18 -4.03 4.40
CA GLU A 185 1.67 -3.53 3.09
C GLU A 185 1.03 -2.21 2.58
N HIS A 186 1.22 -1.09 3.16
CA HIS A 186 0.57 0.18 2.79
C HIS A 186 -0.98 0.17 2.85
N GLY A 187 -1.59 -0.81 3.51
CA GLY A 187 -3.04 -0.99 3.58
C GLY A 187 -3.79 0.28 3.96
N PRO A 188 -3.49 0.92 5.10
CA PRO A 188 -4.19 2.13 5.54
C PRO A 188 -4.12 3.26 4.51
N THR A 189 -2.94 3.50 3.92
CA THR A 189 -2.78 4.52 2.87
C THR A 189 -3.57 4.18 1.63
N THR A 190 -3.53 2.93 1.18
CA THR A 190 -4.21 2.50 -0.05
C THR A 190 -5.73 2.61 0.09
N VAL A 191 -6.27 2.15 1.22
CA VAL A 191 -7.72 2.26 1.52
C VAL A 191 -8.12 3.72 1.67
N GLY A 192 -7.39 4.50 2.47
CA GLY A 192 -7.68 5.92 2.66
C GLY A 192 -7.71 6.71 1.35
N LEU A 193 -6.83 6.39 0.39
CA LEU A 193 -6.86 7.04 -0.92
C LEU A 193 -8.13 6.73 -1.72
N SER A 194 -8.77 5.59 -1.51
CA SER A 194 -10.01 5.22 -2.22
C SER A 194 -11.16 6.18 -1.90
N GLY A 195 -11.28 6.64 -0.65
CA GLY A 195 -12.27 7.64 -0.23
C GLY A 195 -11.75 9.08 -0.28
N HIS A 196 -10.68 9.39 0.44
CA HIS A 196 -10.17 10.75 0.59
C HIS A 196 -9.73 11.44 -0.73
N LYS A 197 -9.48 10.67 -1.79
CA LYS A 197 -9.14 11.22 -3.11
C LYS A 197 -10.28 11.14 -4.12
N SER A 198 -11.20 10.20 -3.99
CA SER A 198 -12.33 10.06 -4.92
C SER A 198 -13.50 10.97 -4.55
N ILE A 199 -13.88 11.02 -3.28
CA ILE A 199 -15.01 11.82 -2.82
C ILE A 199 -14.88 13.30 -3.17
N PRO A 200 -13.74 13.99 -2.98
CA PRO A 200 -13.59 15.39 -3.35
C PRO A 200 -13.80 15.72 -4.83
N LEU A 201 -13.76 14.72 -5.73
CA LEU A 201 -14.10 14.92 -7.14
C LEU A 201 -15.56 15.30 -7.33
N TYR A 202 -16.41 14.99 -6.37
CA TYR A 202 -17.83 15.32 -6.34
C TYR A 202 -18.07 16.55 -5.44
N GLY A 203 -17.40 17.66 -5.75
CA GLY A 203 -17.39 18.88 -4.93
C GLY A 203 -18.74 19.55 -4.66
N LYS A 204 -19.83 19.05 -5.26
CA LYS A 204 -21.23 19.48 -4.99
C LYS A 204 -21.99 18.53 -4.06
N ALA A 205 -21.35 17.48 -3.57
CA ALA A 205 -21.96 16.58 -2.60
C ALA A 205 -22.25 17.34 -1.28
N GLU A 206 -23.46 17.22 -0.78
CA GLU A 206 -23.94 17.88 0.44
C GLU A 206 -23.54 17.10 1.70
N ALA A 207 -23.43 15.78 1.57
CA ALA A 207 -22.98 14.90 2.63
C ALA A 207 -22.13 13.76 2.09
N PHE A 208 -21.22 13.28 2.93
CA PHE A 208 -20.48 12.04 2.67
C PHE A 208 -20.13 11.30 3.96
N ARG A 209 -19.93 9.99 3.84
CA ARG A 209 -19.35 9.11 4.85
C ARG A 209 -18.36 8.16 4.16
N PHE A 210 -17.16 8.01 4.76
CA PHE A 210 -16.13 7.07 4.30
C PHE A 210 -15.53 6.35 5.49
#